data_2fe271724c08faaff6779c9486c87bc7
#
_entry.id   2fe271724c08faaff6779c9486c87bc7
#
_cell.length_a   1.000
_cell.length_b   1.000
_cell.length_c   1.000
_cell.angle_alpha   90.00
_cell.angle_beta   90.00
_cell.angle_gamma   90.00
#
_symmetry.space_group_name_H-M   'P 1'
#
loop_
_entity.id
_entity.type
_entity.pdbx_description
1 polymer ?
#
loop_
_entity_poly.entity_id
_entity_poly.type
_entity_poly.pdbx_seq_one_letter_code
_entity_poly.pdbx_strand_id
1 'polypeptide(L)'
;FLERHPDFVSNWGLVEDEETETWLGKDRRPYPLATVSNLDVLLADRSYQDQISQLKFQAFSEEHESREVVDRYVAEALKDPESRLYILLKDGQVIGTCTVDLSSDTNYIYGLVISEPERGKGYGSYLAKSLINQLIEQNDKEFQIAVEDGNVGAKRLYEKIGFVKQTQVVYLNEKE
;
A
#
# COMPACT_ATOMS: atom_id res chain seq x y z
N PHE A 1 17.35 15.08 6.14
CA PHE A 1 17.42 16.55 5.94
C PHE A 1 16.97 17.28 7.20
N LEU A 2 15.78 17.01 7.75
CA LEU A 2 15.23 17.70 8.94
C LEU A 2 16.11 17.47 10.19
N GLU A 3 16.69 16.30 10.39
CA GLU A 3 17.63 16.03 11.47
C GLU A 3 18.86 16.96 11.46
N ARG A 4 19.29 17.42 10.27
CA ARG A 4 20.41 18.36 10.08
C ARG A 4 19.97 19.84 10.08
N HIS A 5 18.68 20.09 9.97
CA HIS A 5 18.08 21.43 9.87
C HIS A 5 16.81 21.52 10.73
N PRO A 6 16.94 21.40 12.07
CA PRO A 6 15.78 21.30 12.96
C PRO A 6 14.86 22.52 12.92
N ASP A 7 15.40 23.69 12.60
CA ASP A 7 14.62 24.94 12.52
C ASP A 7 13.98 25.18 11.13
N PHE A 8 14.15 24.26 10.19
CA PHE A 8 13.66 24.45 8.81
C PHE A 8 12.14 24.63 8.78
N VAL A 9 11.40 23.76 9.44
CA VAL A 9 9.93 23.78 9.46
C VAL A 9 9.41 25.09 10.01
N SER A 10 9.92 25.54 11.17
CA SER A 10 9.49 26.78 11.82
C SER A 10 9.89 28.02 11.05
N ASN A 11 11.10 28.05 10.46
CA ASN A 11 11.61 29.22 9.71
C ASN A 11 10.83 29.46 8.42
N TRP A 12 10.19 28.45 7.84
CA TRP A 12 9.39 28.57 6.62
C TRP A 12 7.89 28.62 6.88
N GLY A 13 7.45 28.65 8.16
CA GLY A 13 6.04 28.69 8.52
C GLY A 13 5.29 27.41 8.16
N LEU A 14 6.02 26.30 8.09
CA LEU A 14 5.46 25.00 7.79
C LEU A 14 5.04 24.28 9.08
N VAL A 15 4.16 23.29 8.94
CA VAL A 15 3.79 22.33 9.99
C VAL A 15 4.02 20.92 9.46
N GLU A 16 4.50 20.06 10.33
CA GLU A 16 4.58 18.64 10.01
C GLU A 16 3.16 18.07 10.02
N ASP A 17 2.79 17.37 8.95
CA ASP A 17 1.47 16.75 8.81
C ASP A 17 1.56 15.25 9.06
N GLU A 18 2.16 14.50 8.14
CA GLU A 18 2.20 13.05 8.18
C GLU A 18 3.63 12.55 8.09
N GLU A 19 3.94 11.51 8.88
CA GLU A 19 5.20 10.80 8.77
C GLU A 19 4.98 9.42 8.12
N THR A 20 5.70 9.20 7.03
CA THR A 20 5.67 7.93 6.30
C THR A 20 7.06 7.32 6.24
N GLU A 21 7.17 6.04 6.57
CA GLU A 21 8.39 5.27 6.41
C GLU A 21 8.43 4.58 5.05
N THR A 22 9.59 4.61 4.42
CA THR A 22 9.87 3.84 3.21
C THR A 22 10.76 2.66 3.55
N TRP A 23 10.34 1.48 3.09
CA TRP A 23 11.01 0.21 3.34
C TRP A 23 11.40 -0.46 2.02
N LEU A 24 12.59 -1.04 1.93
CA LEU A 24 13.06 -1.82 0.78
C LEU A 24 13.01 -3.32 1.06
N GLY A 25 12.62 -4.08 0.07
CA GLY A 25 12.75 -5.54 0.07
C GLY A 25 14.21 -5.98 -0.05
N LYS A 26 14.63 -6.94 0.76
CA LYS A 26 16.03 -7.40 0.79
C LYS A 26 16.44 -8.26 -0.39
N ASP A 27 15.53 -9.08 -0.91
CA ASP A 27 15.81 -9.95 -2.05
C ASP A 27 14.55 -10.20 -2.88
N ARG A 28 14.77 -10.71 -4.09
CA ARG A 28 13.72 -10.95 -5.08
C ARG A 28 13.35 -12.44 -5.18
N ARG A 29 13.61 -13.23 -4.16
CA ARG A 29 13.20 -14.64 -4.19
C ARG A 29 11.69 -14.75 -4.01
N PRO A 30 11.02 -15.57 -4.83
CA PRO A 30 9.60 -15.83 -4.64
C PRO A 30 9.31 -16.39 -3.26
N TYR A 31 8.24 -15.88 -2.65
CA TYR A 31 7.76 -16.43 -1.38
C TYR A 31 7.10 -17.79 -1.59
N PRO A 32 7.37 -18.76 -0.71
CA PRO A 32 6.57 -19.97 -0.68
C PRO A 32 5.14 -19.64 -0.22
N LEU A 33 4.16 -19.93 -1.07
CA LEU A 33 2.74 -19.73 -0.77
C LEU A 33 2.01 -21.05 -0.90
N ALA A 34 1.26 -21.41 0.12
CA ALA A 34 0.31 -22.50 0.02
C ALA A 34 -0.89 -22.06 -0.82
N THR A 35 -1.35 -22.91 -1.72
CA THR A 35 -2.61 -22.69 -2.42
C THR A 35 -3.75 -22.84 -1.42
N VAL A 36 -4.59 -21.84 -1.32
CA VAL A 36 -5.79 -21.84 -0.49
C VAL A 36 -6.99 -21.80 -1.44
N SER A 37 -7.82 -22.83 -1.41
CA SER A 37 -8.84 -23.08 -2.44
C SER A 37 -9.91 -22.02 -2.61
N ASN A 38 -10.05 -21.11 -1.64
CA ASN A 38 -11.03 -20.02 -1.67
C ASN A 38 -10.40 -18.61 -1.64
N LEU A 39 -9.09 -18.52 -1.89
CA LEU A 39 -8.37 -17.25 -1.95
C LEU A 39 -7.71 -17.07 -3.32
N ASP A 40 -7.98 -15.95 -3.96
CA ASP A 40 -7.35 -15.56 -5.21
C ASP A 40 -6.78 -14.15 -5.12
N VAL A 41 -5.57 -13.94 -5.64
CA VAL A 41 -4.97 -12.60 -5.79
C VAL A 41 -4.91 -12.25 -7.28
N LEU A 42 -5.66 -11.24 -7.66
CA LEU A 42 -5.84 -10.82 -9.04
C LEU A 42 -5.44 -9.36 -9.23
N LEU A 43 -5.01 -9.02 -10.45
CA LEU A 43 -5.01 -7.65 -10.93
C LEU A 43 -6.45 -7.23 -11.19
N ALA A 44 -6.90 -6.16 -10.54
CA ALA A 44 -8.27 -5.69 -10.64
C ALA A 44 -8.54 -5.04 -12.02
N ASP A 45 -9.75 -5.24 -12.51
CA ASP A 45 -10.32 -4.48 -13.60
C ASP A 45 -11.49 -3.60 -13.10
N ARG A 46 -12.15 -2.89 -14.03
CA ARG A 46 -13.23 -1.98 -13.69
C ARG A 46 -14.46 -2.64 -13.02
N SER A 47 -14.65 -3.93 -13.18
CA SER A 47 -15.78 -4.64 -12.55
C SER A 47 -15.68 -4.66 -11.02
N TYR A 48 -14.45 -4.50 -10.49
CA TYR A 48 -14.19 -4.47 -9.06
C TYR A 48 -14.15 -3.05 -8.47
N GLN A 49 -14.31 -2.00 -9.28
CA GLN A 49 -14.16 -0.60 -8.86
C GLN A 49 -14.96 -0.27 -7.59
N ASP A 50 -16.26 -0.59 -7.57
CA ASP A 50 -17.14 -0.27 -6.44
C ASP A 50 -16.72 -1.00 -5.15
N GLN A 51 -16.36 -2.28 -5.25
CA GLN A 51 -15.90 -3.06 -4.09
C GLN A 51 -14.56 -2.54 -3.53
N ILE A 52 -13.64 -2.14 -4.41
CA ILE A 52 -12.35 -1.55 -4.01
C ILE A 52 -12.60 -0.19 -3.34
N SER A 53 -13.41 0.67 -3.94
CA SER A 53 -13.76 1.97 -3.38
C SER A 53 -14.42 1.85 -2.00
N GLN A 54 -15.35 0.92 -1.87
CA GLN A 54 -16.02 0.65 -0.59
C GLN A 54 -15.01 0.22 0.49
N LEU A 55 -14.11 -0.69 0.14
CA LEU A 55 -13.09 -1.20 1.06
C LEU A 55 -12.12 -0.10 1.49
N LYS A 56 -11.61 0.69 0.53
CA LYS A 56 -10.71 1.82 0.82
C LYS A 56 -11.41 2.89 1.65
N PHE A 57 -12.63 3.28 1.31
CA PHE A 57 -13.40 4.26 2.06
C PHE A 57 -13.62 3.83 3.52
N GLN A 58 -13.95 2.56 3.76
CA GLN A 58 -14.10 2.04 5.13
C GLN A 58 -12.79 2.01 5.92
N ALA A 59 -11.67 1.80 5.24
CA ALA A 59 -10.36 1.70 5.88
C ALA A 59 -9.76 3.07 6.25
N PHE A 60 -10.01 4.09 5.44
CA PHE A 60 -9.46 5.44 5.55
C PHE A 60 -10.51 6.50 5.91
N SER A 61 -11.67 6.10 6.43
CA SER A 61 -12.78 7.01 6.75
C SER A 61 -12.46 8.06 7.82
N GLU A 62 -11.39 7.90 8.58
CA GLU A 62 -10.92 8.88 9.56
C GLU A 62 -10.16 10.06 8.91
N GLU A 63 -9.70 9.92 7.67
CA GLU A 63 -8.93 10.93 6.94
C GLU A 63 -9.77 11.94 6.15
N HIS A 64 -11.06 12.08 6.48
CA HIS A 64 -11.97 13.08 5.92
C HIS A 64 -12.21 13.06 4.40
N GLU A 65 -11.82 12.02 3.70
CA GLU A 65 -12.12 11.88 2.29
C GLU A 65 -13.59 11.47 2.06
N SER A 66 -14.27 12.17 1.15
CA SER A 66 -15.61 11.74 0.75
C SER A 66 -15.54 10.47 -0.10
N ARG A 67 -16.60 9.67 -0.08
CA ARG A 67 -16.70 8.48 -0.94
C ARG A 67 -16.45 8.82 -2.43
N GLU A 68 -16.87 9.99 -2.89
CA GLU A 68 -16.68 10.46 -4.26
C GLU A 68 -15.20 10.68 -4.62
N VAL A 69 -14.40 11.15 -3.67
CA VAL A 69 -12.95 11.31 -3.84
C VAL A 69 -12.30 9.94 -4.00
N VAL A 70 -12.65 8.98 -3.13
CA VAL A 70 -12.14 7.60 -3.22
C VAL A 70 -12.55 6.94 -4.54
N ASP A 71 -13.81 7.08 -4.97
CA ASP A 71 -14.31 6.53 -6.24
C ASP A 71 -13.53 7.07 -7.43
N ARG A 72 -13.26 8.38 -7.46
CA ARG A 72 -12.45 9.02 -8.50
C ARG A 72 -11.01 8.51 -8.49
N TYR A 73 -10.38 8.45 -7.32
CA TYR A 73 -9.03 7.92 -7.17
C TYR A 73 -8.92 6.49 -7.70
N VAL A 74 -9.83 5.59 -7.29
CA VAL A 74 -9.83 4.19 -7.75
C VAL A 74 -10.07 4.12 -9.26
N ALA A 75 -11.00 4.93 -9.80
CA ALA A 75 -11.28 4.97 -11.23
C ALA A 75 -10.06 5.43 -12.07
N GLU A 76 -9.30 6.41 -11.59
CA GLU A 76 -8.08 6.87 -12.26
C GLU A 76 -6.97 5.81 -12.16
N ALA A 77 -6.75 5.23 -10.98
CA ALA A 77 -5.75 4.18 -10.80
C ALA A 77 -6.01 2.93 -11.68
N LEU A 78 -7.29 2.59 -11.93
CA LEU A 78 -7.66 1.49 -12.83
C LEU A 78 -7.44 1.81 -14.33
N LYS A 79 -7.28 3.09 -14.70
CA LYS A 79 -7.01 3.53 -16.08
C LYS A 79 -5.52 3.72 -16.35
N ASP A 80 -4.75 4.02 -15.32
CA ASP A 80 -3.34 4.33 -15.42
C ASP A 80 -2.53 3.07 -15.76
N PRO A 81 -1.79 3.04 -16.88
CA PRO A 81 -0.97 1.90 -17.27
C PRO A 81 0.21 1.65 -16.33
N GLU A 82 0.63 2.64 -15.56
CA GLU A 82 1.71 2.53 -14.57
C GLU A 82 1.21 2.19 -13.17
N SER A 83 -0.11 2.17 -12.95
CA SER A 83 -0.72 1.74 -11.70
C SER A 83 -1.26 0.30 -11.81
N ARG A 84 -1.08 -0.46 -10.75
CA ARG A 84 -1.61 -1.84 -10.61
C ARG A 84 -2.36 -1.96 -9.31
N LEU A 85 -3.69 -2.11 -9.41
CA LEU A 85 -4.52 -2.45 -8.25
C LEU A 85 -4.66 -3.96 -8.13
N TYR A 86 -4.08 -4.53 -7.09
CA TYR A 86 -4.28 -5.93 -6.76
C TYR A 86 -5.43 -6.08 -5.76
N ILE A 87 -6.21 -7.13 -5.91
CA ILE A 87 -7.27 -7.51 -4.98
C ILE A 87 -7.06 -8.91 -4.45
N LEU A 88 -7.45 -9.11 -3.20
CA LEU A 88 -7.59 -10.43 -2.60
C LEU A 88 -9.06 -10.78 -2.55
N LEU A 89 -9.42 -11.83 -3.26
CA LEU A 89 -10.75 -12.43 -3.21
C LEU A 89 -10.78 -13.56 -2.21
N LYS A 90 -11.87 -13.65 -1.46
CA LYS A 90 -12.25 -14.81 -0.65
C LYS A 90 -13.67 -15.20 -1.00
N ASP A 91 -13.85 -16.42 -1.46
CA ASP A 91 -15.14 -16.93 -1.93
C ASP A 91 -15.78 -15.95 -2.99
N GLY A 92 -14.95 -15.35 -3.85
CA GLY A 92 -15.38 -14.41 -4.89
C GLY A 92 -15.66 -12.97 -4.42
N GLN A 93 -15.48 -12.65 -3.14
CA GLN A 93 -15.67 -11.30 -2.59
C GLN A 93 -14.33 -10.61 -2.34
N VAL A 94 -14.22 -9.32 -2.63
CA VAL A 94 -13.03 -8.51 -2.33
C VAL A 94 -12.91 -8.31 -0.83
N ILE A 95 -11.88 -8.88 -0.23
CA ILE A 95 -11.56 -8.72 1.20
C ILE A 95 -10.27 -7.94 1.43
N GLY A 96 -9.50 -7.67 0.40
CA GLY A 96 -8.27 -6.89 0.48
C GLY A 96 -7.91 -6.24 -0.83
N THR A 97 -7.14 -5.15 -0.76
CA THR A 97 -6.59 -4.47 -1.93
C THR A 97 -5.22 -3.90 -1.63
N CYS A 98 -4.42 -3.71 -2.66
CA CYS A 98 -3.11 -3.08 -2.60
C CYS A 98 -2.80 -2.41 -3.93
N THR A 99 -2.15 -1.26 -3.89
CA THR A 99 -1.73 -0.54 -5.09
C THR A 99 -0.22 -0.67 -5.28
N VAL A 100 0.21 -0.79 -6.53
CA VAL A 100 1.62 -0.77 -6.93
C VAL A 100 1.78 0.29 -8.02
N ASP A 101 2.67 1.24 -7.81
CA ASP A 101 3.10 2.21 -8.79
C ASP A 101 4.37 1.68 -9.50
N LEU A 102 4.35 1.65 -10.82
CA LEU A 102 5.42 1.20 -11.70
C LEU A 102 6.14 2.36 -12.40
N SER A 103 5.79 3.62 -12.14
CA SER A 103 6.34 4.80 -12.82
C SER A 103 7.82 5.06 -12.50
N SER A 104 8.30 4.56 -11.35
CA SER A 104 9.68 4.69 -10.90
C SER A 104 10.53 3.45 -11.20
N ASP A 105 11.81 3.50 -10.78
CA ASP A 105 12.75 2.37 -10.88
C ASP A 105 12.44 1.24 -9.89
N THR A 106 11.46 1.42 -9.02
CA THR A 106 11.01 0.42 -8.06
C THR A 106 9.55 0.02 -8.32
N ASN A 107 9.17 -1.17 -7.86
CA ASN A 107 7.78 -1.54 -7.66
C ASN A 107 7.34 -0.91 -6.32
N TYR A 108 6.73 0.27 -6.36
CA TYR A 108 6.32 1.01 -5.17
C TYR A 108 4.96 0.55 -4.69
N ILE A 109 4.94 -0.16 -3.57
CA ILE A 109 3.75 -0.80 -2.98
C ILE A 109 3.18 0.10 -1.89
N TYR A 110 1.89 0.39 -1.94
CA TYR A 110 1.22 1.23 -0.95
C TYR A 110 -0.27 0.93 -0.84
N GLY A 111 -0.93 1.47 0.20
CA GLY A 111 -2.37 1.36 0.39
C GLY A 111 -2.86 -0.10 0.52
N LEU A 112 -2.10 -0.95 1.22
CA LEU A 112 -2.52 -2.30 1.53
C LEU A 112 -3.61 -2.27 2.60
N VAL A 113 -4.78 -2.73 2.23
CA VAL A 113 -5.96 -2.78 3.10
C VAL A 113 -6.53 -4.18 3.14
N ILE A 114 -6.92 -4.63 4.33
CA ILE A 114 -7.75 -5.82 4.54
C ILE A 114 -9.02 -5.39 5.27
N SER A 115 -10.17 -5.90 4.83
CA SER A 115 -11.46 -5.62 5.46
C SER A 115 -11.43 -5.98 6.94
N GLU A 116 -12.06 -5.18 7.77
CA GLU A 116 -11.97 -5.28 9.21
C GLU A 116 -12.29 -6.68 9.76
N PRO A 117 -13.37 -7.38 9.33
CA PRO A 117 -13.67 -8.73 9.81
C PRO A 117 -12.64 -9.79 9.45
N GLU A 118 -11.75 -9.48 8.48
CA GLU A 118 -10.75 -10.41 7.97
C GLU A 118 -9.32 -10.08 8.44
N ARG A 119 -9.14 -9.03 9.24
CA ARG A 119 -7.84 -8.67 9.83
C ARG A 119 -7.38 -9.73 10.84
N GLY A 120 -6.05 -9.78 11.06
CA GLY A 120 -5.44 -10.70 12.02
C GLY A 120 -5.35 -12.16 11.55
N LYS A 121 -5.89 -12.51 10.37
CA LYS A 121 -5.90 -13.89 9.83
C LYS A 121 -4.77 -14.20 8.85
N GLY A 122 -3.80 -13.29 8.71
CA GLY A 122 -2.65 -13.47 7.81
C GLY A 122 -2.90 -13.04 6.35
N TYR A 123 -4.08 -12.56 6.01
CA TYR A 123 -4.45 -12.22 4.63
C TYR A 123 -3.67 -11.05 4.06
N GLY A 124 -3.25 -10.06 4.86
CA GLY A 124 -2.36 -8.99 4.40
C GLY A 124 -0.99 -9.54 3.95
N SER A 125 -0.41 -10.47 4.70
CA SER A 125 0.83 -11.14 4.32
C SER A 125 0.64 -12.02 3.07
N TYR A 126 -0.49 -12.69 2.94
CA TYR A 126 -0.82 -13.50 1.76
C TYR A 126 -0.92 -12.62 0.51
N LEU A 127 -1.68 -11.51 0.58
CA LEU A 127 -1.82 -10.54 -0.51
C LEU A 127 -0.46 -9.97 -0.91
N ALA A 128 0.33 -9.43 0.04
CA ALA A 128 1.64 -8.85 -0.24
C ALA A 128 2.60 -9.84 -0.91
N LYS A 129 2.71 -11.05 -0.38
CA LYS A 129 3.57 -12.09 -0.95
C LYS A 129 3.11 -12.53 -2.34
N SER A 130 1.81 -12.67 -2.55
CA SER A 130 1.26 -13.07 -3.86
C SER A 130 1.51 -12.04 -4.93
N LEU A 131 1.26 -10.75 -4.65
CA LEU A 131 1.52 -9.68 -5.62
C LEU A 131 3.01 -9.53 -5.92
N ILE A 132 3.89 -9.66 -4.90
CA ILE A 132 5.35 -9.62 -5.09
C ILE A 132 5.80 -10.77 -5.99
N ASN A 133 5.31 -11.99 -5.79
CA ASN A 133 5.63 -13.13 -6.66
C ASN A 133 5.22 -12.85 -8.12
N GLN A 134 4.02 -12.30 -8.35
CA GLN A 134 3.57 -11.93 -9.69
C GLN A 134 4.46 -10.84 -10.32
N LEU A 135 4.89 -9.85 -9.54
CA LEU A 135 5.77 -8.78 -10.02
C LEU A 135 7.20 -9.27 -10.33
N ILE A 136 7.72 -10.23 -9.58
CA ILE A 136 9.02 -10.88 -9.86
C ILE A 136 9.01 -11.53 -11.25
N GLU A 137 7.88 -12.10 -11.67
CA GLU A 137 7.73 -12.71 -13.00
C GLU A 137 7.59 -11.66 -14.13
N GLN A 138 7.16 -10.44 -13.80
CA GLN A 138 6.85 -9.39 -14.78
C GLN A 138 8.00 -8.44 -15.06
N ASN A 139 8.84 -8.15 -14.07
CA ASN A 139 9.94 -7.20 -14.19
C ASN A 139 11.07 -7.52 -13.20
N ASP A 140 12.19 -6.79 -13.30
CA ASP A 140 13.38 -6.92 -12.46
C ASP A 140 13.57 -5.76 -11.47
N LYS A 141 12.57 -4.87 -11.33
CA LYS A 141 12.62 -3.73 -10.40
C LYS A 141 12.67 -4.18 -8.93
N GLU A 142 13.37 -3.43 -8.12
CA GLU A 142 13.36 -3.59 -6.66
C GLU A 142 11.97 -3.30 -6.07
N PHE A 143 11.74 -3.77 -4.85
CA PHE A 143 10.48 -3.54 -4.14
C PHE A 143 10.66 -2.48 -3.07
N GLN A 144 9.78 -1.50 -3.09
CA GLN A 144 9.68 -0.44 -2.09
C GLN A 144 8.27 -0.42 -1.53
N ILE A 145 8.13 -0.25 -0.23
CA ILE A 145 6.84 -0.21 0.43
C ILE A 145 6.74 1.02 1.32
N ALA A 146 5.60 1.71 1.29
CA ALA A 146 5.30 2.81 2.19
C ALA A 146 4.43 2.35 3.35
N VAL A 147 4.68 2.93 4.52
CA VAL A 147 3.87 2.72 5.72
C VAL A 147 3.85 3.96 6.58
N GLU A 148 2.69 4.35 7.05
CA GLU A 148 2.52 5.41 8.04
C GLU A 148 3.26 5.08 9.34
N ASP A 149 3.85 6.10 9.98
CA ASP A 149 4.69 5.88 11.16
C ASP A 149 3.94 5.18 12.30
N GLY A 150 2.69 5.53 12.55
CA GLY A 150 1.84 4.92 13.57
C GLY A 150 1.38 3.49 13.29
N ASN A 151 1.55 2.97 12.05
CA ASN A 151 0.99 1.68 11.64
C ASN A 151 1.86 0.48 12.06
N VAL A 152 1.90 0.20 13.35
CA VAL A 152 2.69 -0.90 13.94
C VAL A 152 2.34 -2.26 13.33
N GLY A 153 1.07 -2.48 12.98
CA GLY A 153 0.61 -3.74 12.37
C GLY A 153 1.22 -3.98 10.99
N ALA A 154 1.22 -2.97 10.14
CA ALA A 154 1.83 -3.01 8.82
C ALA A 154 3.36 -3.16 8.91
N LYS A 155 4.02 -2.40 9.79
CA LYS A 155 5.47 -2.51 10.01
C LYS A 155 5.89 -3.94 10.36
N ARG A 156 5.21 -4.57 11.32
CA ARG A 156 5.46 -5.99 11.68
C ARG A 156 5.25 -6.96 10.52
N LEU A 157 4.23 -6.70 9.68
CA LEU A 157 4.00 -7.50 8.50
C LEU A 157 5.17 -7.38 7.52
N TYR A 158 5.63 -6.15 7.25
CA TYR A 158 6.70 -5.88 6.29
C TYR A 158 8.05 -6.43 6.75
N GLU A 159 8.40 -6.28 8.02
CA GLU A 159 9.58 -6.93 8.63
C GLU A 159 9.54 -8.44 8.46
N LYS A 160 8.38 -9.06 8.76
CA LYS A 160 8.20 -10.52 8.66
C LYS A 160 8.36 -11.05 7.24
N ILE A 161 8.03 -10.27 6.22
CA ILE A 161 8.22 -10.63 4.82
C ILE A 161 9.56 -10.15 4.24
N GLY A 162 10.45 -9.58 5.07
CA GLY A 162 11.84 -9.31 4.73
C GLY A 162 12.13 -7.89 4.24
N PHE A 163 11.18 -6.97 4.35
CA PHE A 163 11.46 -5.55 4.14
C PHE A 163 12.26 -4.94 5.30
N VAL A 164 13.05 -3.94 4.98
CA VAL A 164 13.88 -3.22 5.95
C VAL A 164 13.63 -1.74 5.80
N LYS A 165 13.40 -1.04 6.90
CA LYS A 165 13.26 0.41 6.92
C LYS A 165 14.49 1.06 6.28
N GLN A 166 14.26 1.93 5.31
CA GLN A 166 15.29 2.67 4.60
C GLN A 166 15.33 4.14 5.04
N THR A 167 14.20 4.81 5.00
CA THR A 167 14.09 6.23 5.30
C THR A 167 12.73 6.56 5.87
N GLN A 168 12.63 7.76 6.41
CA GLN A 168 11.39 8.38 6.88
C GLN A 168 11.14 9.63 6.06
N VAL A 169 9.92 9.82 5.63
CA VAL A 169 9.45 10.99 4.88
C VAL A 169 8.45 11.73 5.76
N VAL A 170 8.68 13.01 5.93
CA VAL A 170 7.78 13.92 6.66
C VAL A 170 7.13 14.84 5.64
N TYR A 171 5.82 14.84 5.60
CA TYR A 171 5.06 15.79 4.78
C TYR A 171 4.91 17.10 5.53
N LEU A 172 5.11 18.20 4.84
CA LEU A 172 5.06 19.55 5.40
C LEU A 172 3.97 20.34 4.68
N ASN A 173 3.06 20.90 5.46
CA ASN A 173 2.01 21.79 4.96
C ASN A 173 2.28 23.25 5.40
N GLU A 174 1.77 24.20 4.63
CA GLU A 174 1.75 25.61 5.06
C GLU A 174 0.81 25.74 6.26
N LYS A 175 1.25 26.51 7.23
CA LYS A 175 0.42 26.84 8.40
C LYS A 175 -0.72 27.75 7.94
N GLU A 176 -1.99 27.32 8.12
CA GLU A 176 -3.17 28.15 7.90
C GLU A 176 -3.22 29.39 8.80
#